data_f3f50d7c717795c3c43c5abbc90a6a89
#
_entry.id   f3f50d7c717795c3c43c5abbc90a6a89
#
_cell.length_a   1.000
_cell.length_b   1.000
_cell.length_c   1.000
_cell.angle_alpha   90.00
_cell.angle_beta   90.00
_cell.angle_gamma   90.00
#
_symmetry.space_group_name_H-M   'P 1'
#
loop_
_entity.id
_entity.type
_entity.pdbx_description
1 polymer ?
#
loop_
_entity_poly.entity_id
_entity_poly.type
_entity_poly.pdbx_seq_one_letter_code
_entity_poly.pdbx_strand_id
1 'polypeptide(L)'
;MCFALILVSCTKKPATVQRPAFSSDSAYAYIEKQMSFGPRVPNSAAHMQCAVWLIEQLRACGAEVELQKGFMPDYRGNNQQIYNVIGHFYTLETASRPRILLGAHYDTRPWCDEEEEYSDRFYNVPGANDGASGVGVLLEVARQLGQQLQDSTFRTPVDIIFFDVEDSGAPDFYTGPERDDTWCLGSQLWARSYAQKVADHQPVIAYR
;
A
#
# COMPACT_ATOMS: atom_id res chain seq x y z
N MET A 1 8.60 -41.53 57.89
CA MET A 1 9.17 -40.31 57.34
C MET A 1 8.50 -40.06 55.97
N CYS A 2 7.54 -39.10 55.89
CA CYS A 2 6.87 -38.72 54.66
C CYS A 2 7.68 -37.57 53.98
N PHE A 3 8.18 -37.81 52.80
CA PHE A 3 8.79 -36.77 51.98
C PHE A 3 7.70 -36.06 51.19
N ALA A 4 7.47 -34.78 51.48
CA ALA A 4 6.57 -33.95 50.70
C ALA A 4 7.34 -33.35 49.49
N LEU A 5 6.97 -33.77 48.26
CA LEU A 5 7.47 -33.18 47.02
C LEU A 5 6.74 -31.83 46.83
N ILE A 6 7.48 -30.72 46.92
CA ILE A 6 6.99 -29.39 46.58
C ILE A 6 7.21 -29.21 45.09
N LEU A 7 6.14 -29.27 44.27
CA LEU A 7 6.14 -28.90 42.86
C LEU A 7 6.10 -27.37 42.75
N VAL A 8 7.25 -26.76 42.43
CA VAL A 8 7.31 -25.33 42.08
C VAL A 8 6.89 -25.17 40.62
N SER A 9 5.63 -24.78 40.42
CA SER A 9 5.12 -24.41 39.11
C SER A 9 5.62 -23.01 38.76
N CYS A 10 6.62 -22.92 37.88
CA CYS A 10 7.03 -21.65 37.27
C CYS A 10 5.99 -21.23 36.21
N THR A 11 4.98 -20.47 36.61
CA THR A 11 4.13 -19.76 35.65
C THR A 11 4.91 -18.60 35.07
N LYS A 12 5.48 -18.79 33.86
CA LYS A 12 5.98 -17.65 33.06
C LYS A 12 4.79 -16.72 32.77
N LYS A 13 4.78 -15.54 33.39
CA LYS A 13 3.84 -14.46 32.97
C LYS A 13 4.02 -14.27 31.44
N PRO A 14 2.90 -14.22 30.67
CA PRO A 14 3.01 -13.87 29.27
C PRO A 14 3.71 -12.52 29.16
N ALA A 15 4.72 -12.45 28.30
CA ALA A 15 5.40 -11.18 28.02
C ALA A 15 4.34 -10.19 27.50
N THR A 16 4.21 -9.05 28.15
CA THR A 16 3.38 -7.94 27.66
C THR A 16 4.00 -7.46 26.36
N VAL A 17 3.32 -7.73 25.24
CA VAL A 17 3.69 -7.18 23.94
C VAL A 17 3.51 -5.67 24.04
N GLN A 18 4.61 -4.92 24.07
CA GLN A 18 4.55 -3.48 23.94
C GLN A 18 4.14 -3.16 22.50
N ARG A 19 2.97 -2.54 22.35
CA ARG A 19 2.53 -2.04 21.06
C ARG A 19 3.26 -0.74 20.77
N PRO A 20 3.83 -0.56 19.56
CA PRO A 20 4.38 0.73 19.17
C PRO A 20 3.31 1.82 19.24
N ALA A 21 3.69 3.02 19.65
CA ALA A 21 2.77 4.16 19.69
C ALA A 21 2.58 4.68 18.25
N PHE A 22 1.37 4.50 17.71
CA PHE A 22 0.99 5.10 16.43
C PHE A 22 0.89 6.61 16.57
N SER A 23 1.57 7.36 15.68
CA SER A 23 1.51 8.82 15.64
C SER A 23 0.48 9.29 14.61
N SER A 24 -0.67 9.76 15.09
CA SER A 24 -1.68 10.39 14.23
C SER A 24 -1.14 11.64 13.52
N ASP A 25 -0.31 12.43 14.21
CA ASP A 25 0.29 13.63 13.65
C ASP A 25 1.23 13.31 12.48
N SER A 26 2.01 12.24 12.59
CA SER A 26 2.85 11.77 11.48
C SER A 26 2.01 11.29 10.30
N ALA A 27 0.96 10.49 10.57
CA ALA A 27 0.06 10.03 9.51
C ALA A 27 -0.62 11.20 8.79
N TYR A 28 -1.06 12.22 9.55
CA TYR A 28 -1.66 13.42 8.98
C TYR A 28 -0.66 14.24 8.15
N ALA A 29 0.57 14.41 8.63
CA ALA A 29 1.62 15.09 7.87
C ALA A 29 1.94 14.41 6.53
N TYR A 30 1.85 13.06 6.47
CA TYR A 30 1.98 12.33 5.20
C TYR A 30 0.81 12.58 4.25
N ILE A 31 -0.42 12.80 4.76
CA ILE A 31 -1.57 13.22 3.94
C ILE A 31 -1.32 14.61 3.38
N GLU A 32 -0.96 15.58 4.24
CA GLU A 32 -0.66 16.95 3.82
C GLU A 32 0.44 17.01 2.75
N LYS A 33 1.47 16.18 2.91
CA LYS A 33 2.55 16.08 1.91
C LYS A 33 2.03 15.59 0.57
N GLN A 34 1.19 14.55 0.54
CA GLN A 34 0.58 14.08 -0.70
C GLN A 34 -0.29 15.16 -1.35
N MET A 35 -1.08 15.88 -0.54
CA MET A 35 -1.90 17.00 -1.00
C MET A 35 -1.07 18.13 -1.60
N SER A 36 0.15 18.35 -1.11
CA SER A 36 1.05 19.41 -1.62
C SER A 36 1.52 19.19 -3.06
N PHE A 37 1.42 17.97 -3.59
CA PHE A 37 1.70 17.68 -5.01
C PHE A 37 0.54 18.09 -5.93
N GLY A 38 -0.66 18.25 -5.37
CA GLY A 38 -1.91 18.41 -6.10
C GLY A 38 -2.62 17.08 -6.37
N PRO A 39 -3.70 17.09 -7.18
CA PRO A 39 -4.39 15.88 -7.60
C PRO A 39 -3.44 14.88 -8.28
N ARG A 40 -3.38 13.66 -7.75
CA ARG A 40 -2.47 12.59 -8.25
C ARG A 40 -3.14 11.81 -9.37
N VAL A 41 -3.72 12.52 -10.34
CA VAL A 41 -4.33 11.90 -11.52
C VAL A 41 -3.28 11.06 -12.25
N PRO A 42 -3.57 9.80 -12.57
CA PRO A 42 -2.62 8.88 -13.20
C PRO A 42 -1.85 9.48 -14.37
N ASN A 43 -0.53 9.30 -14.37
CA ASN A 43 0.43 9.82 -15.35
C ASN A 43 0.59 11.35 -15.41
N SER A 44 0.00 12.10 -14.49
CA SER A 44 0.29 13.52 -14.30
C SER A 44 1.65 13.76 -13.64
N ALA A 45 2.15 15.00 -13.70
CA ALA A 45 3.39 15.37 -13.01
C ALA A 45 3.26 15.21 -11.47
N ALA A 46 2.11 15.57 -10.89
CA ALA A 46 1.81 15.42 -9.47
C ALA A 46 1.85 13.94 -9.03
N HIS A 47 1.24 13.06 -9.82
CA HIS A 47 1.24 11.62 -9.62
C HIS A 47 2.67 11.04 -9.63
N MET A 48 3.46 11.38 -10.65
CA MET A 48 4.85 10.90 -10.74
C MET A 48 5.74 11.42 -9.60
N GLN A 49 5.56 12.68 -9.18
CA GLN A 49 6.27 13.23 -8.02
C GLN A 49 5.88 12.52 -6.72
N CYS A 50 4.59 12.20 -6.55
CA CYS A 50 4.11 11.44 -5.42
C CYS A 50 4.71 10.03 -5.41
N ALA A 51 4.72 9.32 -6.53
CA ALA A 51 5.30 7.98 -6.63
C ALA A 51 6.79 7.97 -6.25
N VAL A 52 7.57 8.93 -6.74
CA VAL A 52 9.00 9.07 -6.37
C VAL A 52 9.16 9.32 -4.87
N TRP A 53 8.36 10.22 -4.32
CA TRP A 53 8.37 10.51 -2.88
C TRP A 53 8.00 9.27 -2.04
N LEU A 54 7.00 8.48 -2.45
CA LEU A 54 6.62 7.24 -1.76
C LEU A 54 7.77 6.23 -1.72
N ILE A 55 8.50 6.07 -2.83
CA ILE A 55 9.70 5.24 -2.91
C ILE A 55 10.75 5.71 -1.89
N GLU A 56 10.99 7.03 -1.81
CA GLU A 56 11.95 7.61 -0.88
C GLU A 56 11.53 7.39 0.58
N GLN A 57 10.23 7.56 0.90
CA GLN A 57 9.72 7.33 2.26
C GLN A 57 9.88 5.87 2.69
N LEU A 58 9.51 4.91 1.85
CA LEU A 58 9.68 3.49 2.17
C LEU A 58 11.16 3.12 2.36
N ARG A 59 12.05 3.62 1.51
CA ARG A 59 13.51 3.43 1.67
C ARG A 59 14.04 4.05 2.97
N ALA A 60 13.60 5.25 3.31
CA ALA A 60 13.98 5.92 4.56
C ALA A 60 13.52 5.13 5.79
N CYS A 61 12.42 4.38 5.69
CA CYS A 61 11.97 3.43 6.70
C CYS A 61 12.73 2.09 6.70
N GLY A 62 13.69 1.88 5.81
CA GLY A 62 14.50 0.66 5.74
C GLY A 62 13.89 -0.47 4.93
N ALA A 63 12.86 -0.21 4.13
CA ALA A 63 12.31 -1.20 3.20
C ALA A 63 13.24 -1.42 2.01
N GLU A 64 13.30 -2.65 1.52
CA GLU A 64 13.67 -2.91 0.13
C GLU A 64 12.49 -2.52 -0.75
N VAL A 65 12.72 -1.68 -1.79
CA VAL A 65 11.64 -1.12 -2.58
C VAL A 65 11.67 -1.61 -4.01
N GLU A 66 10.56 -2.22 -4.44
CA GLU A 66 10.27 -2.60 -5.82
C GLU A 66 9.31 -1.56 -6.44
N LEU A 67 9.58 -1.17 -7.68
CA LEU A 67 8.65 -0.42 -8.52
C LEU A 67 8.11 -1.34 -9.62
N GLN A 68 6.90 -1.87 -9.41
CA GLN A 68 6.22 -2.67 -10.43
C GLN A 68 5.62 -1.76 -11.50
N LYS A 69 6.00 -1.99 -12.75
CA LYS A 69 5.51 -1.24 -13.91
C LYS A 69 4.75 -2.15 -14.86
N GLY A 70 3.71 -1.62 -15.48
CA GLY A 70 2.95 -2.34 -16.49
C GLY A 70 1.94 -1.46 -17.19
N PHE A 71 1.13 -2.08 -18.04
CA PHE A 71 0.04 -1.42 -18.74
C PHE A 71 -1.24 -2.24 -18.55
N MET A 72 -2.34 -1.52 -18.35
CA MET A 72 -3.68 -2.10 -18.34
C MET A 72 -4.60 -1.23 -19.19
N PRO A 73 -5.62 -1.80 -19.84
CA PRO A 73 -6.57 -1.02 -20.60
C PRO A 73 -7.48 -0.21 -19.67
N ASP A 74 -7.64 1.10 -19.96
CA ASP A 74 -8.64 1.96 -19.32
C ASP A 74 -10.06 1.63 -19.85
N TYR A 75 -11.08 2.36 -19.36
CA TYR A 75 -12.48 2.18 -19.76
C TYR A 75 -12.74 2.42 -21.26
N ARG A 76 -11.85 3.13 -21.97
CA ARG A 76 -11.90 3.33 -23.44
C ARG A 76 -11.08 2.28 -24.19
N GLY A 77 -10.32 1.44 -23.50
CA GLY A 77 -9.41 0.47 -24.10
C GLY A 77 -8.02 1.02 -24.42
N ASN A 78 -7.69 2.24 -23.98
CA ASN A 78 -6.34 2.78 -24.14
C ASN A 78 -5.41 2.18 -23.08
N ASN A 79 -4.13 2.00 -23.43
CA ASN A 79 -3.13 1.52 -22.49
C ASN A 79 -2.81 2.58 -21.42
N GLN A 80 -3.25 2.33 -20.20
CA GLN A 80 -2.92 3.12 -19.02
C GLN A 80 -1.64 2.57 -18.39
N GLN A 81 -0.62 3.41 -18.23
CA GLN A 81 0.60 3.00 -17.55
C GLN A 81 0.41 3.02 -16.03
N ILE A 82 0.96 2.01 -15.36
CA ILE A 82 0.79 1.76 -13.93
C ILE A 82 2.16 1.70 -13.25
N TYR A 83 2.24 2.26 -12.03
CA TYR A 83 3.43 2.31 -11.19
C TYR A 83 3.09 1.93 -9.74
N ASN A 84 2.92 0.63 -9.44
CA ASN A 84 2.76 0.20 -8.06
C ASN A 84 4.09 0.31 -7.31
N VAL A 85 4.07 0.90 -6.12
CA VAL A 85 5.24 1.04 -5.24
C VAL A 85 5.12 0.02 -4.12
N ILE A 86 6.10 -0.88 -3.99
CA ILE A 86 6.08 -1.97 -3.02
C ILE A 86 7.28 -1.85 -2.09
N GLY A 87 7.04 -1.81 -0.79
CA GLY A 87 8.06 -1.81 0.25
C GLY A 87 8.08 -3.14 1.00
N HIS A 88 9.22 -3.81 1.03
CA HIS A 88 9.42 -5.10 1.68
C HIS A 88 10.17 -4.92 2.99
N PHE A 89 9.52 -5.25 4.11
CA PHE A 89 10.09 -5.21 5.46
C PHE A 89 10.36 -6.64 5.94
N TYR A 90 11.62 -7.04 5.97
CA TYR A 90 12.06 -8.36 6.42
C TYR A 90 13.52 -8.33 6.90
N THR A 91 13.92 -9.36 7.62
CA THR A 91 15.32 -9.64 7.97
C THR A 91 15.76 -10.90 7.26
N LEU A 92 17.07 -11.20 7.24
CA LEU A 92 17.60 -12.45 6.68
C LEU A 92 16.94 -13.68 7.31
N GLU A 93 16.63 -13.63 8.62
CA GLU A 93 15.97 -14.72 9.36
C GLU A 93 14.50 -14.90 8.99
N THR A 94 13.84 -13.85 8.52
CA THR A 94 12.39 -13.85 8.21
C THR A 94 12.09 -13.85 6.72
N ALA A 95 13.09 -13.70 5.86
CA ALA A 95 12.94 -13.53 4.41
C ALA A 95 12.09 -14.64 3.74
N SER A 96 12.22 -15.88 4.23
CA SER A 96 11.50 -17.05 3.70
C SER A 96 10.14 -17.30 4.35
N ARG A 97 9.74 -16.47 5.34
CA ARG A 97 8.45 -16.65 6.04
C ARG A 97 7.30 -16.05 5.25
N PRO A 98 6.07 -16.59 5.42
CA PRO A 98 4.88 -15.93 4.90
C PRO A 98 4.76 -14.50 5.44
N ARG A 99 4.41 -13.56 4.57
CA ARG A 99 4.33 -12.12 4.85
C ARG A 99 2.89 -11.67 5.06
N ILE A 100 2.72 -10.56 5.77
CA ILE A 100 1.47 -9.81 5.77
C ILE A 100 1.55 -8.81 4.63
N LEU A 101 0.50 -8.72 3.81
CA LEU A 101 0.36 -7.70 2.77
C LEU A 101 -0.59 -6.60 3.27
N LEU A 102 -0.14 -5.37 3.24
CA LEU A 102 -0.94 -4.18 3.52
C LEU A 102 -0.97 -3.32 2.26
N GLY A 103 -2.15 -2.84 1.86
CA GLY A 103 -2.31 -2.08 0.63
C GLY A 103 -3.19 -0.85 0.77
N ALA A 104 -2.87 0.19 0.02
CA ALA A 104 -3.70 1.38 -0.20
C ALA A 104 -3.39 1.90 -1.62
N HIS A 105 -4.30 2.68 -2.22
CA HIS A 105 -3.99 3.36 -3.47
C HIS A 105 -3.49 4.79 -3.20
N TYR A 106 -2.73 5.36 -4.14
CA TYR A 106 -2.17 6.71 -4.00
C TYR A 106 -2.59 7.68 -5.09
N ASP A 107 -3.16 7.18 -6.18
CA ASP A 107 -3.75 7.99 -7.25
C ASP A 107 -5.05 8.65 -6.81
N THR A 108 -5.57 9.55 -7.62
CA THR A 108 -6.86 10.20 -7.42
C THR A 108 -7.70 10.16 -8.67
N ARG A 109 -9.01 10.16 -8.46
CA ARG A 109 -9.98 10.21 -9.55
C ARG A 109 -9.76 11.44 -10.43
N PRO A 110 -9.73 11.27 -11.75
CA PRO A 110 -9.56 12.37 -12.69
C PRO A 110 -10.73 13.36 -12.74
N TRP A 111 -11.88 12.98 -12.18
CA TRP A 111 -13.13 13.75 -12.29
C TRP A 111 -13.86 13.80 -10.96
N CYS A 112 -14.51 14.93 -10.67
CA CYS A 112 -15.49 15.07 -9.59
C CYS A 112 -16.89 14.75 -10.13
N ASP A 113 -17.07 13.61 -10.76
CA ASP A 113 -18.26 13.27 -11.57
C ASP A 113 -19.53 13.08 -10.76
N GLU A 114 -19.45 13.00 -9.43
CA GLU A 114 -20.59 12.98 -8.51
C GLU A 114 -21.07 14.38 -8.09
N GLU A 115 -20.40 15.47 -8.51
CA GLU A 115 -20.82 16.82 -8.18
C GLU A 115 -22.17 17.18 -8.81
N GLU A 116 -22.99 17.95 -8.07
CA GLU A 116 -24.32 18.37 -8.54
C GLU A 116 -24.22 19.28 -9.76
N GLU A 117 -23.33 20.28 -9.69
CA GLU A 117 -23.08 21.21 -10.79
C GLU A 117 -22.28 20.53 -11.89
N TYR A 118 -22.87 20.43 -13.08
CA TYR A 118 -22.25 19.73 -14.21
C TYR A 118 -20.86 20.28 -14.60
N SER A 119 -20.64 21.61 -14.47
CA SER A 119 -19.34 22.23 -14.74
C SER A 119 -18.24 21.76 -13.80
N ASP A 120 -18.58 21.39 -12.56
CA ASP A 120 -17.63 21.04 -11.53
C ASP A 120 -17.17 19.58 -11.66
N ARG A 121 -17.92 18.76 -12.41
CA ARG A 121 -17.60 17.34 -12.66
C ARG A 121 -16.30 17.15 -13.42
N PHE A 122 -15.80 18.18 -14.09
CA PHE A 122 -14.54 18.12 -14.86
C PHE A 122 -13.31 18.51 -14.05
N TYR A 123 -13.45 18.91 -12.78
CA TYR A 123 -12.30 19.12 -11.90
C TYR A 123 -11.73 17.79 -11.41
N ASN A 124 -10.44 17.80 -11.10
CA ASN A 124 -9.78 16.64 -10.53
C ASN A 124 -10.05 16.55 -9.02
N VAL A 125 -10.29 15.33 -8.53
CA VAL A 125 -10.46 15.09 -7.08
C VAL A 125 -9.15 15.37 -6.35
N PRO A 126 -9.15 16.21 -5.29
CA PRO A 126 -7.94 16.46 -4.50
C PRO A 126 -7.43 15.21 -3.77
N GLY A 127 -8.31 14.31 -3.31
CA GLY A 127 -7.98 13.00 -2.79
C GLY A 127 -7.27 13.00 -1.43
N ALA A 128 -7.74 13.82 -0.46
CA ALA A 128 -7.18 13.80 0.90
C ALA A 128 -7.60 12.54 1.66
N ASN A 129 -8.88 12.18 1.57
CA ASN A 129 -9.40 10.95 2.15
C ASN A 129 -9.18 9.79 1.20
N ASP A 130 -9.62 9.95 -0.03
CA ASP A 130 -9.53 8.95 -1.07
C ASP A 130 -8.18 9.00 -1.78
N GLY A 131 -7.44 7.95 -1.54
CA GLY A 131 -6.02 7.73 -1.83
C GLY A 131 -5.09 8.13 -0.68
N ALA A 132 -5.03 9.42 -0.28
CA ALA A 132 -3.97 9.87 0.62
C ALA A 132 -4.09 9.38 2.06
N SER A 133 -5.30 9.16 2.60
CA SER A 133 -5.47 8.76 4.00
C SER A 133 -4.93 7.36 4.27
N GLY A 134 -5.25 6.39 3.42
CA GLY A 134 -4.74 5.03 3.52
C GLY A 134 -3.22 4.97 3.42
N VAL A 135 -2.65 5.72 2.48
CA VAL A 135 -1.19 5.86 2.31
C VAL A 135 -0.55 6.49 3.56
N GLY A 136 -1.16 7.55 4.12
CA GLY A 136 -0.66 8.22 5.32
C GLY A 136 -0.57 7.27 6.52
N VAL A 137 -1.60 6.45 6.73
CA VAL A 137 -1.62 5.41 7.75
C VAL A 137 -0.51 4.38 7.51
N LEU A 138 -0.37 3.88 6.27
CA LEU A 138 0.62 2.84 5.95
C LEU A 138 2.06 3.37 6.00
N LEU A 139 2.30 4.65 5.72
CA LEU A 139 3.63 5.26 5.92
C LEU A 139 3.99 5.36 7.41
N GLU A 140 3.03 5.66 8.28
CA GLU A 140 3.28 5.60 9.73
C GLU A 140 3.55 4.16 10.20
N VAL A 141 2.84 3.17 9.66
CA VAL A 141 3.14 1.75 9.88
C VAL A 141 4.56 1.41 9.38
N ALA A 142 4.94 1.87 8.19
CA ALA A 142 6.29 1.68 7.63
C ALA A 142 7.37 2.25 8.55
N ARG A 143 7.16 3.47 9.08
CA ARG A 143 8.07 4.09 10.05
C ARG A 143 8.28 3.22 11.29
N GLN A 144 7.22 2.63 11.80
CA GLN A 144 7.29 1.74 12.95
C GLN A 144 7.94 0.40 12.64
N LEU A 145 7.66 -0.18 11.47
CA LEU A 145 8.33 -1.39 10.99
C LEU A 145 9.84 -1.15 10.86
N GLY A 146 10.25 0.00 10.33
CA GLY A 146 11.66 0.37 10.23
C GLY A 146 12.38 0.45 11.58
N GLN A 147 11.71 0.94 12.62
CA GLN A 147 12.24 0.90 13.99
C GLN A 147 12.39 -0.53 14.50
N GLN A 148 11.40 -1.40 14.24
CA GLN A 148 11.43 -2.79 14.66
C GLN A 148 12.45 -3.64 13.90
N LEU A 149 12.78 -3.31 12.65
CA LEU A 149 13.82 -4.00 11.88
C LEU A 149 15.19 -3.91 12.56
N GLN A 150 15.44 -2.84 13.32
CA GLN A 150 16.65 -2.66 14.10
C GLN A 150 16.65 -3.48 15.41
N ASP A 151 15.48 -3.99 15.81
CA ASP A 151 15.32 -4.81 17.00
C ASP A 151 15.41 -6.31 16.63
N SER A 152 16.21 -7.06 17.38
CA SER A 152 16.32 -8.53 17.24
C SER A 152 14.99 -9.27 17.47
N THR A 153 13.93 -8.58 17.86
CA THR A 153 12.59 -9.14 18.08
C THR A 153 11.70 -9.19 16.85
N PHE A 154 12.09 -8.58 15.73
CA PHE A 154 11.30 -8.61 14.49
C PHE A 154 11.06 -10.05 14.01
N ARG A 155 9.81 -10.46 13.87
CA ARG A 155 9.43 -11.87 13.59
C ARG A 155 8.53 -12.05 12.39
N THR A 156 7.75 -11.05 12.03
CA THR A 156 6.74 -11.14 10.98
C THR A 156 7.09 -10.19 9.85
N PRO A 157 7.51 -10.68 8.69
CA PRO A 157 7.77 -9.81 7.55
C PRO A 157 6.46 -9.22 7.01
N VAL A 158 6.54 -7.99 6.53
CA VAL A 158 5.40 -7.23 6.04
C VAL A 158 5.77 -6.61 4.70
N ASP A 159 4.88 -6.71 3.73
CA ASP A 159 4.95 -5.95 2.50
C ASP A 159 3.87 -4.85 2.52
N ILE A 160 4.26 -3.64 2.19
CA ILE A 160 3.35 -2.51 2.00
C ILE A 160 3.33 -2.19 0.51
N ILE A 161 2.14 -2.18 -0.09
CA ILE A 161 1.97 -1.83 -1.50
C ILE A 161 1.08 -0.60 -1.64
N PHE A 162 1.57 0.39 -2.37
CA PHE A 162 0.80 1.52 -2.82
C PHE A 162 0.39 1.26 -4.26
N PHE A 163 -0.89 0.93 -4.44
CA PHE A 163 -1.48 0.67 -5.74
C PHE A 163 -1.69 1.95 -6.51
N ASP A 164 -1.51 1.85 -7.81
CA ASP A 164 -1.76 2.92 -8.78
C ASP A 164 -3.03 2.64 -9.58
N VAL A 165 -3.62 3.69 -10.14
CA VAL A 165 -4.78 3.61 -11.04
C VAL A 165 -5.91 2.76 -10.45
N GLU A 166 -6.26 3.09 -9.21
CA GLU A 166 -7.40 2.47 -8.54
C GLU A 166 -8.70 3.08 -9.04
N ASP A 167 -8.75 4.41 -9.11
CA ASP A 167 -9.95 5.23 -9.21
C ASP A 167 -10.08 5.89 -10.61
N SER A 168 -9.85 5.10 -11.66
CA SER A 168 -9.87 5.58 -13.06
C SER A 168 -10.89 4.86 -13.95
N GLY A 169 -11.98 4.36 -13.35
CA GLY A 169 -13.14 3.85 -14.08
C GLY A 169 -13.84 4.93 -14.91
N ALA A 170 -14.80 4.53 -15.75
CA ALA A 170 -15.55 5.48 -16.57
C ALA A 170 -16.24 6.53 -15.68
N PRO A 171 -16.18 7.83 -16.03
CA PRO A 171 -16.95 8.85 -15.33
C PRO A 171 -18.44 8.75 -15.66
N ASP A 172 -19.31 9.18 -14.75
CA ASP A 172 -20.76 9.15 -14.88
C ASP A 172 -21.31 9.83 -16.15
N PHE A 173 -20.59 10.83 -16.66
CA PHE A 173 -20.97 11.52 -17.89
C PHE A 173 -20.47 10.84 -19.17
N TYR A 174 -19.79 9.68 -19.07
CA TYR A 174 -19.31 8.95 -20.25
C TYR A 174 -20.44 8.12 -20.85
N THR A 175 -20.73 8.31 -22.14
CA THR A 175 -21.81 7.64 -22.85
C THR A 175 -21.31 6.69 -23.96
N GLY A 176 -20.00 6.49 -24.05
CA GLY A 176 -19.41 5.60 -25.05
C GLY A 176 -19.43 4.13 -24.63
N PRO A 177 -18.95 3.23 -25.49
CA PRO A 177 -18.75 1.84 -25.12
C PRO A 177 -17.75 1.73 -23.97
N GLU A 178 -18.16 1.14 -22.86
CA GLU A 178 -17.37 0.94 -21.65
C GLU A 178 -16.83 -0.49 -21.61
N ARG A 179 -15.62 -0.62 -21.09
CA ARG A 179 -15.04 -1.91 -20.76
C ARG A 179 -15.33 -2.24 -19.31
N ASP A 180 -15.65 -3.49 -19.05
CA ASP A 180 -15.73 -4.02 -17.70
C ASP A 180 -14.33 -4.09 -17.05
N ASP A 181 -14.30 -4.18 -15.72
CA ASP A 181 -13.09 -4.40 -14.93
C ASP A 181 -12.00 -3.32 -15.11
N THR A 182 -12.41 -2.04 -15.17
CA THR A 182 -11.49 -0.90 -15.36
C THR A 182 -11.20 -0.11 -14.08
N TRP A 183 -11.64 -0.61 -12.95
CA TRP A 183 -11.30 -0.14 -11.62
C TRP A 183 -10.15 -0.95 -11.03
N CYS A 184 -9.44 -0.37 -10.06
CA CYS A 184 -8.38 -1.06 -9.32
C CYS A 184 -7.28 -1.66 -10.23
N LEU A 185 -6.92 -0.96 -11.33
CA LEU A 185 -6.03 -1.53 -12.35
C LEU A 185 -4.65 -1.90 -11.82
N GLY A 186 -4.12 -1.14 -10.84
CA GLY A 186 -2.85 -1.45 -10.20
C GLY A 186 -2.89 -2.76 -9.42
N SER A 187 -3.93 -2.99 -8.64
CA SER A 187 -4.08 -4.25 -7.89
C SER A 187 -4.35 -5.44 -8.82
N GLN A 188 -5.08 -5.23 -9.92
CA GLN A 188 -5.25 -6.25 -10.96
C GLN A 188 -3.93 -6.63 -11.61
N LEU A 189 -3.08 -5.62 -11.97
CA LEU A 189 -1.75 -5.87 -12.53
C LEU A 189 -0.89 -6.68 -11.57
N TRP A 190 -0.90 -6.31 -10.29
CA TRP A 190 -0.15 -7.02 -9.25
C TRP A 190 -0.62 -8.48 -9.13
N ALA A 191 -1.93 -8.70 -9.03
CA ALA A 191 -2.52 -10.03 -8.88
C ALA A 191 -2.23 -10.93 -10.09
N ARG A 192 -2.36 -10.40 -11.32
CA ARG A 192 -2.04 -11.14 -12.56
C ARG A 192 -0.55 -11.50 -12.61
N SER A 193 0.34 -10.58 -12.26
CA SER A 193 1.79 -10.83 -12.22
C SER A 193 2.14 -11.89 -11.19
N TYR A 194 1.48 -11.88 -10.03
CA TYR A 194 1.66 -12.88 -9.00
C TYR A 194 1.17 -14.27 -9.47
N ALA A 195 -0.04 -14.35 -10.02
CA ALA A 195 -0.61 -15.59 -10.56
C ALA A 195 0.25 -16.17 -11.69
N GLN A 196 0.82 -15.32 -12.56
CA GLN A 196 1.71 -15.77 -13.63
C GLN A 196 2.99 -16.39 -13.06
N LYS A 197 3.62 -15.76 -12.07
CA LYS A 197 4.80 -16.32 -11.39
C LYS A 197 4.51 -17.70 -10.79
N VAL A 198 3.33 -17.86 -10.16
CA VAL A 198 2.90 -19.16 -9.61
C VAL A 198 2.74 -20.20 -10.74
N ALA A 199 2.07 -19.84 -11.84
CA ALA A 199 1.86 -20.74 -12.99
C ALA A 199 3.19 -21.16 -13.64
N ASP A 200 4.16 -20.27 -13.69
CA ASP A 200 5.50 -20.50 -14.25
C ASP A 200 6.45 -21.20 -13.28
N HIS A 201 5.97 -21.63 -12.11
CA HIS A 201 6.78 -22.23 -11.03
C HIS A 201 7.95 -21.37 -10.57
N GLN A 202 7.85 -20.06 -10.71
CA GLN A 202 8.82 -19.11 -10.21
C GLN A 202 8.67 -18.93 -8.69
N PRO A 203 9.75 -18.57 -7.97
CA PRO A 203 9.65 -18.26 -6.56
C PRO A 203 8.67 -17.09 -6.30
N VAL A 204 7.72 -17.31 -5.43
CA VAL A 204 6.75 -16.29 -4.98
C VAL A 204 6.78 -16.13 -3.48
N ILE A 205 6.46 -14.92 -3.01
CA ILE A 205 6.27 -14.63 -1.61
C ILE A 205 4.92 -15.19 -1.19
N ALA A 206 4.89 -16.05 -0.16
CA ALA A 206 3.63 -16.48 0.42
C ALA A 206 3.06 -15.40 1.34
N TYR A 207 1.77 -15.12 1.22
CA TYR A 207 1.04 -14.20 2.10
C TYR A 207 0.08 -14.96 3.02
N ARG A 208 -0.23 -14.38 4.20
CA ARG A 208 -1.14 -14.92 5.22
C ARG A 208 -2.04 -13.83 5.80
#